data_08ecbdd35f419cbdc44d37a9c8da4fcf
#
_entry.id   08ecbdd35f419cbdc44d37a9c8da4fcf
#
_cell.length_a   1.000
_cell.length_b   1.000
_cell.length_c   1.000
_cell.angle_alpha   90.00
_cell.angle_beta   90.00
_cell.angle_gamma   90.00
#
_symmetry.space_group_name_H-M   'P 1'
#
loop_
_entity.id
_entity.type
_entity.pdbx_description
1 polymer ?
#
loop_
_entity_poly.entity_id
_entity_poly.type
_entity_poly.pdbx_seq_one_letter_code
_entity_poly.pdbx_strand_id
1 'polypeptide(L)'
;MKKQVSWVSTLLLGTLVSVSPLAGASTLNVIASFSILEDLVKRIAGEDINVNVIVPPGADVHTWELTPPNVLSIEEADIIFYNGFGLEPWLRHVEAIADDSLTLKAVAENADFAPLPIITGQYQGANDPHMWMDPKGAAAYIKVIAETLAKHYPEKAEAFYARAEDTYRALDTLDQAINERLEGIPKTNRFLVTSEAGFRYFARAYGFEYDAIWGLNNETQGNARAMAEMNERLAKTRAPALFYESTVPCIHMDALSRATGISLAGPLHVDAFSSQDDQAYDYPAMLRYNAELIHGALGGARPE
;
A
#
# COMPACT_ATOMS: atom_id res chain seq x y z
N MET A 1 95.16 18.58 23.18
CA MET A 1 94.17 18.69 22.09
C MET A 1 92.98 17.78 22.40
N LYS A 2 91.87 18.36 22.92
CA LYS A 2 90.65 17.63 23.31
C LYS A 2 89.62 17.90 22.22
N LYS A 3 89.15 16.86 21.51
CA LYS A 3 88.06 16.94 20.51
C LYS A 3 86.75 16.86 21.27
N GLN A 4 85.89 17.87 21.14
CA GLN A 4 84.52 17.83 21.60
C GLN A 4 83.65 17.17 20.48
N VAL A 5 82.86 16.17 20.88
CA VAL A 5 81.88 15.54 20.02
C VAL A 5 80.53 16.12 20.41
N SER A 6 79.91 16.83 19.45
CA SER A 6 78.56 17.42 19.60
C SER A 6 77.50 16.35 19.16
N TRP A 7 76.60 16.05 20.10
CA TRP A 7 75.42 15.19 19.81
C TRP A 7 74.22 16.08 19.41
N VAL A 8 73.83 15.95 18.18
CA VAL A 8 72.58 16.56 17.67
C VAL A 8 71.44 15.56 17.92
N SER A 9 70.57 15.89 18.88
CA SER A 9 69.36 15.11 19.14
C SER A 9 68.23 15.56 18.18
N THR A 10 67.89 14.75 17.22
CA THR A 10 66.76 14.97 16.32
C THR A 10 65.47 14.48 17.01
N LEU A 11 64.62 15.41 17.44
CA LEU A 11 63.26 15.09 17.90
C LEU A 11 62.39 14.74 16.72
N LEU A 12 62.00 13.46 16.58
CA LEU A 12 60.92 13.05 15.67
C LEU A 12 59.60 13.33 16.36
N LEU A 13 58.86 14.35 15.87
CA LEU A 13 57.49 14.62 16.26
C LEU A 13 56.57 13.64 15.48
N GLY A 14 56.20 12.54 16.11
CA GLY A 14 55.20 11.59 15.56
C GLY A 14 53.80 12.18 15.65
N THR A 15 53.20 12.59 14.52
CA THR A 15 51.79 12.92 14.45
C THR A 15 50.96 11.64 14.60
N LEU A 16 50.32 11.41 15.73
CA LEU A 16 49.27 10.42 15.90
C LEU A 16 48.04 10.86 15.07
N VAL A 17 47.86 10.27 13.92
CA VAL A 17 46.58 10.34 13.22
C VAL A 17 45.59 9.44 13.95
N SER A 18 44.72 10.04 14.75
CA SER A 18 43.59 9.34 15.36
C SER A 18 42.61 8.95 14.23
N VAL A 19 42.66 7.71 13.77
CA VAL A 19 41.62 7.10 12.97
C VAL A 19 40.47 6.83 13.93
N SER A 20 39.48 7.73 13.98
CA SER A 20 38.21 7.41 14.61
C SER A 20 37.57 6.26 13.82
N PRO A 21 37.15 5.15 14.46
CA PRO A 21 36.37 4.14 13.77
C PRO A 21 35.10 4.85 13.26
N LEU A 22 34.83 4.78 11.96
CA LEU A 22 33.48 5.02 11.46
C LEU A 22 32.61 4.02 12.24
N ALA A 23 31.81 4.52 13.18
CA ALA A 23 30.69 3.76 13.70
C ALA A 23 29.83 3.43 12.47
N GLY A 24 29.81 2.16 12.09
CA GLY A 24 28.92 1.70 11.04
C GLY A 24 27.51 2.14 11.45
N ALA A 25 26.87 3.02 10.66
CA ALA A 25 25.49 3.34 10.87
C ALA A 25 24.73 2.01 10.81
N SER A 26 24.07 1.64 11.91
CA SER A 26 23.18 0.49 11.91
C SER A 26 22.10 0.78 10.86
N THR A 27 22.00 -0.08 9.87
CA THR A 27 20.92 0.00 8.88
C THR A 27 19.60 -0.23 9.61
N LEU A 28 18.65 0.72 9.51
CA LEU A 28 17.31 0.54 10.07
C LEU A 28 16.63 -0.66 9.44
N ASN A 29 16.01 -1.49 10.29
CA ASN A 29 15.12 -2.57 9.87
C ASN A 29 13.70 -2.05 9.84
N VAL A 30 13.17 -1.86 8.64
CA VAL A 30 11.82 -1.34 8.42
C VAL A 30 10.93 -2.45 7.89
N ILE A 31 9.72 -2.53 8.42
CA ILE A 31 8.69 -3.45 7.97
C ILE A 31 7.49 -2.67 7.48
N ALA A 32 6.90 -3.11 6.38
CA ALA A 32 5.57 -2.73 5.95
C ALA A 32 4.58 -3.88 6.19
N SER A 33 3.35 -3.56 6.53
CA SER A 33 2.33 -4.59 6.81
C SER A 33 1.96 -5.42 5.59
N PHE A 34 1.89 -4.81 4.39
CA PHE A 34 1.48 -5.48 3.16
C PHE A 34 2.20 -4.91 1.93
N SER A 35 2.13 -5.62 0.82
CA SER A 35 2.96 -5.38 -0.37
C SER A 35 2.81 -3.98 -0.98
N ILE A 36 1.61 -3.39 -0.97
CA ILE A 36 1.40 -2.04 -1.52
C ILE A 36 2.09 -1.00 -0.65
N LEU A 37 1.95 -1.12 0.66
CA LEU A 37 2.63 -0.23 1.60
C LEU A 37 4.15 -0.41 1.54
N GLU A 38 4.64 -1.64 1.33
CA GLU A 38 6.06 -1.94 1.11
C GLU A 38 6.62 -1.14 -0.08
N ASP A 39 5.93 -1.14 -1.23
CA ASP A 39 6.36 -0.38 -2.41
C ASP A 39 6.42 1.12 -2.12
N LEU A 40 5.39 1.68 -1.45
CA LEU A 40 5.37 3.10 -1.09
C LEU A 40 6.50 3.46 -0.11
N VAL A 41 6.81 2.60 0.87
CA VAL A 41 7.94 2.78 1.79
C VAL A 41 9.27 2.68 1.04
N LYS A 42 9.46 1.68 0.17
CA LYS A 42 10.67 1.50 -0.63
C LYS A 42 10.97 2.69 -1.55
N ARG A 43 9.94 3.34 -2.11
CA ARG A 43 10.10 4.54 -2.93
C ARG A 43 10.76 5.68 -2.17
N ILE A 44 10.52 5.79 -0.87
CA ILE A 44 11.11 6.82 0.00
C ILE A 44 12.42 6.37 0.61
N ALA A 45 12.47 5.14 1.09
CA ALA A 45 13.66 4.52 1.68
C ALA A 45 14.84 4.44 0.69
N GLY A 46 14.54 4.11 -0.58
CA GLY A 46 15.56 3.83 -1.60
C GLY A 46 16.42 2.64 -1.20
N GLU A 47 17.70 2.70 -1.53
CA GLU A 47 18.69 1.66 -1.15
C GLU A 47 19.30 1.88 0.24
N ASP A 48 18.91 2.97 0.92
CA ASP A 48 19.49 3.35 2.21
C ASP A 48 18.97 2.49 3.38
N ILE A 49 17.80 1.86 3.21
CA ILE A 49 17.09 1.11 4.24
C ILE A 49 16.61 -0.22 3.68
N ASN A 50 16.78 -1.30 4.46
CA ASN A 50 16.17 -2.58 4.13
C ASN A 50 14.70 -2.57 4.56
N VAL A 51 13.78 -2.74 3.60
CA VAL A 51 12.34 -2.78 3.84
C VAL A 51 11.82 -4.19 3.57
N ASN A 52 11.27 -4.82 4.60
CA ASN A 52 10.64 -6.13 4.55
C ASN A 52 9.11 -6.01 4.61
N VAL A 53 8.41 -7.07 4.25
CA VAL A 53 6.94 -7.11 4.27
C VAL A 53 6.43 -8.29 5.10
N ILE A 54 5.31 -8.08 5.82
CA ILE A 54 4.63 -9.15 6.57
C ILE A 54 3.73 -9.96 5.64
N VAL A 55 2.85 -9.27 4.89
CA VAL A 55 1.92 -9.90 3.95
C VAL A 55 2.46 -9.74 2.53
N PRO A 56 2.94 -10.83 1.90
CA PRO A 56 3.58 -10.78 0.60
C PRO A 56 2.58 -10.51 -0.54
N PRO A 57 3.06 -10.16 -1.76
CA PRO A 57 2.22 -10.07 -2.95
C PRO A 57 1.34 -11.32 -3.14
N GLY A 58 0.10 -11.13 -3.59
CA GLY A 58 -0.89 -12.18 -3.81
C GLY A 58 -1.62 -12.69 -2.58
N ALA A 59 -1.24 -12.25 -1.38
CA ALA A 59 -1.92 -12.61 -0.14
C ALA A 59 -2.85 -11.50 0.35
N ASP A 60 -3.95 -11.90 1.01
CA ASP A 60 -4.95 -11.00 1.58
C ASP A 60 -4.51 -10.52 2.97
N VAL A 61 -4.39 -9.20 3.15
CA VAL A 61 -3.98 -8.59 4.41
C VAL A 61 -5.04 -8.73 5.51
N HIS A 62 -6.32 -8.75 5.15
CA HIS A 62 -7.45 -8.85 6.09
C HIS A 62 -7.55 -10.20 6.79
N THR A 63 -7.06 -11.26 6.14
CA THR A 63 -7.17 -12.64 6.61
C THR A 63 -5.83 -13.28 6.94
N TRP A 64 -4.74 -12.53 6.84
CA TRP A 64 -3.39 -13.00 7.12
C TRP A 64 -3.22 -13.43 8.57
N GLU A 65 -2.53 -14.53 8.78
CA GLU A 65 -2.08 -15.01 10.09
C GLU A 65 -0.56 -14.90 10.19
N LEU A 66 -0.06 -14.35 11.30
CA LEU A 66 1.38 -14.20 11.51
C LEU A 66 2.07 -15.56 11.56
N THR A 67 3.11 -15.71 10.74
CA THR A 67 3.96 -16.90 10.70
C THR A 67 5.17 -16.73 11.66
N PRO A 68 5.85 -17.83 12.06
CA PRO A 68 7.05 -17.72 12.86
C PRO A 68 8.14 -16.82 12.26
N PRO A 69 8.41 -16.81 10.93
CA PRO A 69 9.31 -15.84 10.32
C PRO A 69 8.85 -14.38 10.48
N ASN A 70 7.53 -14.10 10.42
CA ASN A 70 7.02 -12.76 10.67
C ASN A 70 7.36 -12.28 12.09
N VAL A 71 7.16 -13.15 13.10
CA VAL A 71 7.47 -12.82 14.50
C VAL A 71 8.94 -12.46 14.68
N LEU A 72 9.85 -13.25 14.13
CA LEU A 72 11.29 -12.97 14.18
C LEU A 72 11.65 -11.64 13.53
N SER A 73 11.05 -11.35 12.36
CA SER A 73 11.28 -10.05 11.69
C SER A 73 10.76 -8.88 12.52
N ILE A 74 9.61 -9.03 13.19
CA ILE A 74 9.01 -8.02 14.06
C ILE A 74 9.91 -7.72 15.27
N GLU A 75 10.50 -8.75 15.89
CA GLU A 75 11.43 -8.62 17.03
C GLU A 75 12.71 -7.83 16.66
N GLU A 76 13.11 -7.85 15.38
CA GLU A 76 14.30 -7.16 14.87
C GLU A 76 13.99 -5.79 14.26
N ALA A 77 12.73 -5.38 14.22
CA ALA A 77 12.31 -4.16 13.54
C ALA A 77 12.51 -2.89 14.38
N ASP A 78 12.98 -1.82 13.76
CA ASP A 78 13.00 -0.48 14.33
C ASP A 78 11.68 0.28 14.08
N ILE A 79 11.08 0.06 12.90
CA ILE A 79 9.84 0.70 12.48
C ILE A 79 8.95 -0.32 11.77
N ILE A 80 7.68 -0.35 12.15
CA ILE A 80 6.63 -1.05 11.39
C ILE A 80 5.62 -0.02 10.90
N PHE A 81 5.55 0.14 9.58
CA PHE A 81 4.46 0.85 8.93
C PHE A 81 3.29 -0.10 8.71
N TYR A 82 2.12 0.28 9.19
CA TYR A 82 0.87 -0.41 8.94
C TYR A 82 -0.20 0.59 8.49
N ASN A 83 -1.26 0.12 7.85
CA ASN A 83 -2.29 1.01 7.33
C ASN A 83 -3.12 1.64 8.45
N GLY A 84 -3.67 0.83 9.32
CA GLY A 84 -4.67 1.23 10.29
C GLY A 84 -6.11 1.10 9.78
N PHE A 85 -7.07 1.72 10.47
CA PHE A 85 -8.51 1.59 10.21
C PHE A 85 -9.01 0.15 10.17
N GLY A 86 -8.33 -0.76 10.90
CA GLY A 86 -8.71 -2.16 11.01
C GLY A 86 -8.36 -3.04 9.80
N LEU A 87 -7.48 -2.57 8.90
CA LEU A 87 -6.99 -3.37 7.77
C LEU A 87 -6.27 -4.63 8.25
N GLU A 88 -5.46 -4.50 9.31
CA GLU A 88 -4.62 -5.57 9.86
C GLU A 88 -5.18 -6.13 11.18
N PRO A 89 -6.08 -7.12 11.15
CA PRO A 89 -6.67 -7.66 12.39
C PRO A 89 -5.64 -8.40 13.27
N TRP A 90 -4.51 -8.80 12.69
CA TRP A 90 -3.38 -9.43 13.37
C TRP A 90 -2.46 -8.44 14.11
N LEU A 91 -2.59 -7.11 13.90
CA LEU A 91 -1.75 -6.08 14.53
C LEU A 91 -1.73 -6.15 16.05
N ARG A 92 -2.84 -6.54 16.69
CA ARG A 92 -2.93 -6.77 18.14
C ARG A 92 -1.88 -7.75 18.68
N HIS A 93 -1.42 -8.69 17.86
CA HIS A 93 -0.36 -9.63 18.24
C HIS A 93 1.01 -8.97 18.16
N VAL A 94 1.22 -8.06 17.21
CA VAL A 94 2.43 -7.24 17.13
C VAL A 94 2.51 -6.31 18.33
N GLU A 95 1.44 -5.60 18.67
CA GLU A 95 1.36 -4.72 19.83
C GLU A 95 1.65 -5.46 21.15
N ALA A 96 1.28 -6.74 21.25
CA ALA A 96 1.50 -7.56 22.44
C ALA A 96 2.98 -7.97 22.64
N ILE A 97 3.81 -7.97 21.58
CA ILE A 97 5.24 -8.35 21.63
C ILE A 97 6.17 -7.15 21.41
N ALA A 98 5.63 -6.01 20.98
CA ALA A 98 6.37 -4.78 20.78
C ALA A 98 7.00 -4.30 22.10
N ASP A 99 8.25 -3.89 22.04
CA ASP A 99 8.91 -3.19 23.14
C ASP A 99 8.92 -1.67 22.88
N ASP A 100 9.43 -0.91 23.88
CA ASP A 100 9.45 0.56 23.81
C ASP A 100 10.36 1.12 22.70
N SER A 101 11.22 0.31 22.10
CA SER A 101 12.12 0.71 21.00
C SER A 101 11.46 0.65 19.64
N LEU A 102 10.45 -0.21 19.47
CA LEU A 102 9.73 -0.39 18.22
C LEU A 102 8.77 0.78 17.95
N THR A 103 8.91 1.41 16.78
CA THR A 103 7.96 2.42 16.33
C THR A 103 6.87 1.77 15.47
N LEU A 104 5.63 1.74 15.97
CA LEU A 104 4.44 1.38 15.21
C LEU A 104 3.82 2.64 14.58
N LYS A 105 3.71 2.69 13.25
CA LYS A 105 3.20 3.86 12.54
C LYS A 105 1.99 3.52 11.66
N ALA A 106 0.79 3.91 12.11
CA ALA A 106 -0.43 3.86 11.32
C ALA A 106 -0.39 4.92 10.20
N VAL A 107 -0.30 4.50 8.94
CA VAL A 107 -0.09 5.43 7.83
C VAL A 107 -1.39 6.13 7.45
N ALA A 108 -2.48 5.40 7.25
CA ALA A 108 -3.78 5.98 6.89
C ALA A 108 -4.35 6.89 7.97
N GLU A 109 -4.23 6.50 9.24
CA GLU A 109 -4.75 7.27 10.38
C GLU A 109 -3.99 8.59 10.62
N ASN A 110 -2.74 8.67 10.15
CA ASN A 110 -1.90 9.86 10.25
C ASN A 110 -1.81 10.65 8.93
N ALA A 111 -2.46 10.18 7.87
CA ALA A 111 -2.49 10.85 6.58
C ALA A 111 -3.45 12.05 6.59
N ASP A 112 -3.02 13.16 6.02
CA ASP A 112 -3.87 14.33 5.79
C ASP A 112 -4.78 14.10 4.56
N PHE A 113 -5.69 13.14 4.69
CA PHE A 113 -6.64 12.75 3.66
C PHE A 113 -7.96 12.29 4.31
N ALA A 114 -9.07 12.89 3.91
CA ALA A 114 -10.36 12.64 4.55
C ALA A 114 -10.83 11.19 4.33
N PRO A 115 -11.05 10.39 5.40
CA PRO A 115 -11.54 9.04 5.27
C PRO A 115 -12.98 9.01 4.74
N LEU A 116 -13.29 7.95 3.99
CA LEU A 116 -14.65 7.62 3.58
C LEU A 116 -15.20 6.53 4.50
N PRO A 117 -16.51 6.49 4.75
CA PRO A 117 -17.08 5.38 5.50
C PRO A 117 -17.25 4.13 4.64
N ILE A 118 -17.07 2.93 5.22
CA ILE A 118 -17.46 1.66 4.61
C ILE A 118 -18.96 1.67 4.33
N ILE A 119 -19.38 1.21 3.14
CA ILE A 119 -20.77 1.38 2.66
C ILE A 119 -21.71 0.23 3.02
N THR A 120 -21.17 -0.94 3.34
CA THR A 120 -21.96 -2.17 3.56
C THR A 120 -21.26 -3.08 4.56
N GLY A 121 -21.91 -4.18 4.94
CA GLY A 121 -21.34 -5.20 5.82
C GLY A 121 -21.37 -4.83 7.30
N GLN A 122 -20.71 -5.65 8.13
CA GLN A 122 -20.69 -5.47 9.58
C GLN A 122 -19.94 -4.22 10.05
N TYR A 123 -19.01 -3.73 9.24
CA TYR A 123 -18.23 -2.52 9.53
C TYR A 123 -18.81 -1.26 8.89
N GLN A 124 -20.05 -1.31 8.39
CA GLN A 124 -20.69 -0.16 7.77
C GLN A 124 -20.62 1.09 8.65
N GLY A 125 -20.12 2.19 8.10
CA GLY A 125 -19.94 3.47 8.78
C GLY A 125 -18.58 3.66 9.45
N ALA A 126 -17.78 2.59 9.65
CA ALA A 126 -16.37 2.72 10.04
C ALA A 126 -15.54 3.35 8.91
N ASN A 127 -14.35 3.85 9.22
CA ASN A 127 -13.43 4.38 8.21
C ASN A 127 -12.96 3.27 7.28
N ASP A 128 -13.10 3.51 5.98
CA ASP A 128 -12.61 2.64 4.91
C ASP A 128 -11.08 2.74 4.85
N PRO A 129 -10.35 1.61 4.98
CA PRO A 129 -8.90 1.62 5.01
C PRO A 129 -8.22 1.86 3.67
N HIS A 130 -8.91 1.69 2.52
CA HIS A 130 -8.33 1.59 1.18
C HIS A 130 -7.97 2.94 0.53
N MET A 131 -7.42 3.89 1.30
CA MET A 131 -7.09 5.24 0.82
C MET A 131 -6.09 5.25 -0.34
N TRP A 132 -5.20 4.26 -0.42
CA TRP A 132 -4.22 4.12 -1.50
C TRP A 132 -4.84 3.90 -2.87
N MET A 133 -6.13 3.53 -2.96
CA MET A 133 -6.83 3.39 -4.23
C MET A 133 -7.13 4.74 -4.91
N ASP A 134 -6.88 5.85 -4.25
CA ASP A 134 -6.80 7.20 -4.83
C ASP A 134 -5.32 7.64 -4.81
N PRO A 135 -4.69 8.00 -5.94
CA PRO A 135 -3.30 8.48 -5.96
C PRO A 135 -3.03 9.65 -5.02
N LYS A 136 -4.05 10.47 -4.72
CA LYS A 136 -3.95 11.56 -3.73
C LYS A 136 -3.91 11.02 -2.29
N GLY A 137 -4.61 9.93 -2.02
CA GLY A 137 -4.50 9.20 -0.76
C GLY A 137 -3.11 8.60 -0.59
N ALA A 138 -2.58 7.97 -1.63
CA ALA A 138 -1.20 7.46 -1.61
C ALA A 138 -0.17 8.59 -1.43
N ALA A 139 -0.37 9.77 -2.02
CA ALA A 139 0.49 10.93 -1.79
C ALA A 139 0.48 11.37 -0.31
N ALA A 140 -0.68 11.33 0.35
CA ALA A 140 -0.74 11.60 1.79
C ALA A 140 0.02 10.55 2.62
N TYR A 141 0.03 9.26 2.20
CA TYR A 141 0.87 8.22 2.80
C TYR A 141 2.35 8.51 2.66
N ILE A 142 2.81 8.92 1.47
CA ILE A 142 4.21 9.28 1.20
C ILE A 142 4.72 10.34 2.18
N LYS A 143 3.91 11.34 2.52
CA LYS A 143 4.26 12.35 3.52
C LYS A 143 4.52 11.73 4.89
N VAL A 144 3.60 10.89 5.38
CA VAL A 144 3.73 10.22 6.69
C VAL A 144 4.98 9.33 6.73
N ILE A 145 5.24 8.59 5.64
CA ILE A 145 6.40 7.71 5.53
C ILE A 145 7.70 8.52 5.56
N ALA A 146 7.81 9.57 4.73
CA ALA A 146 9.01 10.41 4.65
C ALA A 146 9.32 11.11 5.97
N GLU A 147 8.32 11.69 6.64
CA GLU A 147 8.48 12.34 7.95
C GLU A 147 8.90 11.35 9.03
N THR A 148 8.36 10.12 9.01
CA THR A 148 8.72 9.08 9.97
C THR A 148 10.15 8.61 9.77
N LEU A 149 10.55 8.30 8.53
CA LEU A 149 11.92 7.89 8.20
C LEU A 149 12.93 9.01 8.51
N ALA A 150 12.63 10.26 8.16
CA ALA A 150 13.49 11.41 8.44
C ALA A 150 13.69 11.66 9.94
N LYS A 151 12.69 11.36 10.77
CA LYS A 151 12.81 11.44 12.23
C LYS A 151 13.74 10.38 12.80
N HIS A 152 13.67 9.15 12.27
CA HIS A 152 14.47 8.01 12.75
C HIS A 152 15.88 7.96 12.14
N TYR A 153 16.06 8.55 10.95
CA TYR A 153 17.32 8.58 10.22
C TYR A 153 17.61 10.00 9.70
N PRO A 154 17.86 10.96 10.61
CA PRO A 154 17.95 12.39 10.27
C PRO A 154 19.08 12.73 9.30
N GLU A 155 20.17 11.96 9.26
CA GLU A 155 21.28 12.14 8.31
C GLU A 155 20.91 11.82 6.87
N LYS A 156 19.77 11.13 6.63
CA LYS A 156 19.21 10.84 5.31
C LYS A 156 17.94 11.63 4.99
N ALA A 157 17.51 12.51 5.89
CA ALA A 157 16.24 13.23 5.79
C ALA A 157 16.09 13.98 4.45
N GLU A 158 17.14 14.65 3.98
CA GLU A 158 17.13 15.36 2.69
C GLU A 158 16.84 14.41 1.51
N ALA A 159 17.46 13.22 1.52
CA ALA A 159 17.24 12.21 0.49
C ALA A 159 15.81 11.65 0.52
N PHE A 160 15.25 11.43 1.71
CA PHE A 160 13.86 10.97 1.85
C PHE A 160 12.86 12.01 1.34
N TYR A 161 13.04 13.28 1.69
CA TYR A 161 12.18 14.36 1.18
C TYR A 161 12.34 14.56 -0.33
N ALA A 162 13.54 14.46 -0.88
CA ALA A 162 13.75 14.53 -2.34
C ALA A 162 13.02 13.40 -3.07
N ARG A 163 13.09 12.15 -2.58
CA ARG A 163 12.35 11.02 -3.14
C ARG A 163 10.83 11.16 -2.98
N ALA A 164 10.37 11.77 -1.88
CA ALA A 164 8.96 12.08 -1.70
C ALA A 164 8.46 13.05 -2.78
N GLU A 165 9.21 14.12 -3.09
CA GLU A 165 8.87 15.07 -4.15
C GLU A 165 8.84 14.41 -5.54
N ASP A 166 9.80 13.50 -5.83
CA ASP A 166 9.80 12.72 -7.07
C ASP A 166 8.57 11.81 -7.14
N THR A 167 8.23 11.18 -6.02
CA THR A 167 7.07 10.29 -5.93
C THR A 167 5.76 11.06 -6.09
N TYR A 168 5.62 12.27 -5.52
CA TYR A 168 4.43 13.12 -5.72
C TYR A 168 4.22 13.45 -7.20
N ARG A 169 5.28 13.82 -7.94
CA ARG A 169 5.19 14.07 -9.37
C ARG A 169 4.78 12.84 -10.16
N ALA A 170 5.31 11.68 -9.80
CA ALA A 170 4.95 10.41 -10.42
C ALA A 170 3.48 10.04 -10.16
N LEU A 171 2.98 10.26 -8.93
CA LEU A 171 1.57 10.02 -8.57
C LEU A 171 0.61 10.98 -9.28
N ASP A 172 0.97 12.26 -9.42
CA ASP A 172 0.16 13.23 -10.18
C ASP A 172 0.07 12.84 -11.66
N THR A 173 1.19 12.43 -12.25
CA THR A 173 1.23 11.93 -13.64
C THR A 173 0.38 10.65 -13.79
N LEU A 174 0.42 9.76 -12.81
CA LEU A 174 -0.40 8.55 -12.79
C LEU A 174 -1.89 8.89 -12.71
N ASP A 175 -2.28 9.79 -11.81
CA ASP A 175 -3.67 10.24 -11.62
C ASP A 175 -4.23 10.80 -12.92
N GLN A 176 -3.48 11.68 -13.60
CA GLN A 176 -3.85 12.24 -14.90
C GLN A 176 -4.03 11.16 -15.98
N ALA A 177 -3.08 10.24 -16.10
CA ALA A 177 -3.14 9.16 -17.09
C ALA A 177 -4.35 8.23 -16.86
N ILE A 178 -4.66 7.91 -15.60
CA ILE A 178 -5.85 7.11 -15.26
C ILE A 178 -7.12 7.87 -15.59
N ASN A 179 -7.19 9.16 -15.24
CA ASN A 179 -8.36 9.98 -15.53
C ASN A 179 -8.61 10.06 -17.06
N GLU A 180 -7.59 10.34 -17.86
CA GLU A 180 -7.67 10.36 -19.33
C GLU A 180 -8.14 9.02 -19.87
N ARG A 181 -7.63 7.90 -19.32
CA ARG A 181 -8.05 6.56 -19.75
C ARG A 181 -9.53 6.30 -19.48
N LEU A 182 -10.02 6.73 -18.32
CA LEU A 182 -11.39 6.49 -17.89
C LEU A 182 -12.41 7.49 -18.48
N GLU A 183 -11.98 8.63 -19.03
CA GLU A 183 -12.88 9.59 -19.67
C GLU A 183 -13.69 9.01 -20.82
N GLY A 184 -13.15 8.01 -21.53
CA GLY A 184 -13.83 7.31 -22.62
C GLY A 184 -15.05 6.47 -22.20
N ILE A 185 -15.24 6.23 -20.88
CA ILE A 185 -16.38 5.45 -20.38
C ILE A 185 -17.64 6.33 -20.35
N PRO A 186 -18.74 5.93 -20.99
CA PRO A 186 -20.01 6.66 -20.92
C PRO A 186 -20.47 6.87 -19.48
N LYS A 187 -20.99 8.04 -19.15
CA LYS A 187 -21.47 8.35 -17.79
C LYS A 187 -22.51 7.34 -17.28
N THR A 188 -23.35 6.81 -18.16
CA THR A 188 -24.34 5.77 -17.84
C THR A 188 -23.73 4.43 -17.45
N ASN A 189 -22.46 4.22 -17.76
CA ASN A 189 -21.73 2.98 -17.49
C ASN A 189 -20.75 3.13 -16.32
N ARG A 190 -20.64 4.33 -15.71
CA ARG A 190 -19.74 4.58 -14.59
C ARG A 190 -20.31 4.07 -13.27
N PHE A 191 -20.48 2.76 -13.18
CA PHE A 191 -20.91 2.09 -11.98
C PHE A 191 -20.05 0.84 -11.76
N LEU A 192 -19.29 0.82 -10.65
CA LEU A 192 -18.43 -0.28 -10.24
C LEU A 192 -19.16 -1.14 -9.20
N VAL A 193 -19.14 -2.45 -9.38
CA VAL A 193 -19.65 -3.43 -8.42
C VAL A 193 -18.59 -4.48 -8.19
N THR A 194 -18.13 -4.58 -6.95
CA THR A 194 -17.04 -5.47 -6.53
C THR A 194 -17.51 -6.44 -5.45
N SER A 195 -16.69 -7.43 -5.10
CA SER A 195 -16.98 -8.30 -3.95
C SER A 195 -16.81 -7.56 -2.64
N GLU A 196 -15.63 -6.99 -2.42
CA GLU A 196 -15.29 -6.16 -1.25
C GLU A 196 -15.48 -4.67 -1.53
N ALA A 197 -15.70 -3.87 -0.47
CA ALA A 197 -15.83 -2.42 -0.56
C ALA A 197 -14.47 -1.68 -0.70
N GLY A 198 -13.49 -2.23 -1.42
CA GLY A 198 -12.13 -1.69 -1.54
C GLY A 198 -11.95 -0.58 -2.59
N PHE A 199 -12.91 -0.37 -3.51
CA PHE A 199 -12.76 0.59 -4.63
C PHE A 199 -13.43 1.95 -4.38
N ARG A 200 -13.85 2.26 -3.17
CA ARG A 200 -14.61 3.48 -2.90
C ARG A 200 -13.82 4.77 -3.17
N TYR A 201 -12.55 4.81 -2.80
CA TYR A 201 -11.69 5.97 -3.07
C TYR A 201 -11.40 6.13 -4.56
N PHE A 202 -11.17 5.03 -5.27
CA PHE A 202 -11.04 5.03 -6.72
C PHE A 202 -12.32 5.54 -7.40
N ALA A 203 -13.48 5.03 -6.98
CA ALA A 203 -14.77 5.46 -7.51
C ALA A 203 -15.00 6.96 -7.31
N ARG A 204 -14.70 7.49 -6.11
CA ARG A 204 -14.77 8.93 -5.83
C ARG A 204 -13.81 9.74 -6.73
N ALA A 205 -12.56 9.29 -6.86
CA ALA A 205 -11.54 10.02 -7.61
C ALA A 205 -11.90 10.17 -9.10
N TYR A 206 -12.50 9.12 -9.69
CA TYR A 206 -12.77 9.06 -11.11
C TYR A 206 -14.25 9.14 -11.50
N GLY A 207 -15.13 9.51 -10.56
CA GLY A 207 -16.54 9.80 -10.82
C GLY A 207 -17.39 8.58 -11.19
N PHE A 208 -17.18 7.47 -10.45
CA PHE A 208 -18.01 6.28 -10.52
C PHE A 208 -19.00 6.22 -9.37
N GLU A 209 -20.20 5.70 -9.62
CA GLU A 209 -21.03 5.11 -8.59
C GLU A 209 -20.43 3.77 -8.15
N TYR A 210 -20.69 3.34 -6.91
CA TYR A 210 -20.01 2.18 -6.35
C TYR A 210 -20.90 1.37 -5.41
N ASP A 211 -20.85 0.03 -5.54
CA ASP A 211 -21.47 -0.91 -4.61
C ASP A 211 -20.58 -2.15 -4.41
N ALA A 212 -20.76 -2.87 -3.30
CA ALA A 212 -20.02 -4.07 -2.97
C ALA A 212 -20.89 -5.07 -2.21
N ILE A 213 -20.53 -6.38 -2.24
CA ILE A 213 -21.29 -7.41 -1.54
C ILE A 213 -21.05 -7.29 -0.02
N TRP A 214 -19.78 -7.12 0.40
CA TRP A 214 -19.36 -6.97 1.81
C TRP A 214 -18.41 -5.81 2.01
N GLY A 215 -18.18 -5.43 3.26
CA GLY A 215 -17.33 -4.31 3.64
C GLY A 215 -15.85 -4.61 3.54
N LEU A 216 -15.37 -5.57 4.34
CA LEU A 216 -13.97 -6.00 4.40
C LEU A 216 -13.87 -7.51 4.25
N ASN A 217 -12.74 -8.02 3.72
CA ASN A 217 -12.53 -9.44 3.46
C ASN A 217 -12.46 -10.33 4.72
N ASN A 218 -12.30 -9.74 5.90
CA ASN A 218 -12.37 -10.48 7.17
C ASN A 218 -13.81 -10.72 7.67
N GLU A 219 -14.81 -10.22 6.96
CA GLU A 219 -16.21 -10.54 7.22
C GLU A 219 -16.52 -11.97 6.77
N THR A 220 -17.67 -12.50 7.20
CA THR A 220 -18.17 -13.79 6.70
C THR A 220 -18.50 -13.64 5.21
N GLN A 221 -17.55 -13.99 4.38
CA GLN A 221 -17.65 -13.86 2.93
C GLN A 221 -18.81 -14.69 2.39
N GLY A 222 -19.54 -14.10 1.43
CA GLY A 222 -20.54 -14.82 0.66
C GLY A 222 -21.73 -15.33 1.43
N ASN A 223 -22.08 -14.72 2.58
CA ASN A 223 -23.29 -15.12 3.27
C ASN A 223 -24.52 -14.92 2.36
N ALA A 224 -25.47 -15.88 2.41
CA ALA A 224 -26.63 -15.92 1.52
C ALA A 224 -27.47 -14.63 1.57
N ARG A 225 -27.51 -13.96 2.70
CA ARG A 225 -28.23 -12.71 2.88
C ARG A 225 -27.58 -11.55 2.10
N ALA A 226 -26.28 -11.34 2.22
CA ALA A 226 -25.55 -10.29 1.49
C ALA A 226 -25.65 -10.50 -0.03
N MET A 227 -25.58 -11.77 -0.49
CA MET A 227 -25.79 -12.13 -1.90
C MET A 227 -27.21 -11.80 -2.38
N ALA A 228 -28.24 -12.11 -1.59
CA ALA A 228 -29.62 -11.81 -1.93
C ALA A 228 -29.88 -10.30 -1.99
N GLU A 229 -29.39 -9.55 -1.01
CA GLU A 229 -29.48 -8.09 -0.96
C GLU A 229 -28.76 -7.43 -2.14
N MET A 230 -27.54 -7.91 -2.52
CA MET A 230 -26.86 -7.43 -3.71
C MET A 230 -27.65 -7.71 -4.98
N ASN A 231 -28.19 -8.92 -5.13
CA ASN A 231 -29.02 -9.27 -6.29
C ASN A 231 -30.25 -8.35 -6.41
N GLU A 232 -30.92 -8.01 -5.28
CA GLU A 232 -32.03 -7.05 -5.26
C GLU A 232 -31.59 -5.64 -5.66
N ARG A 233 -30.40 -5.17 -5.23
CA ARG A 233 -29.85 -3.87 -5.62
C ARG A 233 -29.55 -3.84 -7.12
N LEU A 234 -28.91 -4.89 -7.64
CA LEU A 234 -28.59 -5.01 -9.07
C LEU A 234 -29.82 -5.06 -9.97
N ALA A 235 -30.93 -5.65 -9.51
CA ALA A 235 -32.19 -5.62 -10.24
C ALA A 235 -32.77 -4.20 -10.44
N LYS A 236 -32.36 -3.24 -9.58
CA LYS A 236 -32.80 -1.83 -9.63
C LYS A 236 -31.78 -0.92 -10.32
N THR A 237 -30.57 -1.40 -10.55
CA THR A 237 -29.46 -0.66 -11.16
C THR A 237 -29.06 -1.32 -12.47
N ARG A 238 -28.45 -0.53 -13.38
CA ARG A 238 -27.92 -1.06 -14.65
C ARG A 238 -26.40 -1.14 -14.57
N ALA A 239 -25.88 -2.02 -13.70
CA ALA A 239 -24.45 -2.27 -13.66
C ALA A 239 -24.00 -2.91 -15.00
N PRO A 240 -23.06 -2.32 -15.74
CA PRO A 240 -22.65 -2.87 -17.05
C PRO A 240 -21.79 -4.13 -16.90
N ALA A 241 -21.04 -4.22 -15.80
CA ALA A 241 -20.22 -5.37 -15.46
C ALA A 241 -20.09 -5.51 -13.93
N LEU A 242 -19.77 -6.72 -13.49
CA LEU A 242 -19.36 -7.06 -12.13
C LEU A 242 -17.85 -7.31 -12.14
N PHE A 243 -17.20 -7.04 -11.00
CA PHE A 243 -15.75 -7.25 -10.85
C PHE A 243 -15.46 -8.07 -9.59
N TYR A 244 -14.43 -8.93 -9.67
CA TYR A 244 -13.88 -9.63 -8.50
C TYR A 244 -12.42 -9.22 -8.27
N GLU A 245 -11.96 -9.31 -7.03
CA GLU A 245 -10.61 -8.96 -6.63
C GLU A 245 -9.67 -10.18 -6.61
N SER A 246 -8.37 -9.94 -6.79
CA SER A 246 -7.34 -10.98 -6.93
C SER A 246 -7.11 -11.79 -5.64
N THR A 247 -7.40 -11.21 -4.49
CA THR A 247 -7.18 -11.84 -3.16
C THR A 247 -8.38 -12.67 -2.67
N VAL A 248 -9.51 -12.63 -3.38
CA VAL A 248 -10.74 -13.35 -3.02
C VAL A 248 -11.14 -14.36 -4.09
N PRO A 249 -11.69 -15.54 -3.72
CA PRO A 249 -12.24 -16.47 -4.70
C PRO A 249 -13.41 -15.84 -5.48
N CYS A 250 -13.36 -15.91 -6.81
CA CYS A 250 -14.38 -15.30 -7.68
C CYS A 250 -15.78 -15.97 -7.60
N ILE A 251 -15.93 -17.06 -6.86
CA ILE A 251 -17.14 -17.90 -6.81
C ILE A 251 -18.42 -17.13 -6.49
N HIS A 252 -18.33 -16.11 -5.61
CA HIS A 252 -19.49 -15.29 -5.22
C HIS A 252 -19.93 -14.37 -6.35
N MET A 253 -18.96 -13.70 -6.98
CA MET A 253 -19.23 -12.81 -8.12
C MET A 253 -19.65 -13.60 -9.36
N ASP A 254 -19.11 -14.81 -9.58
CA ASP A 254 -19.54 -15.72 -10.64
C ASP A 254 -21.01 -16.18 -10.42
N ALA A 255 -21.38 -16.54 -9.18
CA ALA A 255 -22.77 -16.88 -8.85
C ALA A 255 -23.72 -15.68 -9.09
N LEU A 256 -23.30 -14.46 -8.73
CA LEU A 256 -24.08 -13.24 -8.96
C LEU A 256 -24.21 -12.93 -10.45
N SER A 257 -23.14 -13.07 -11.22
CA SER A 257 -23.12 -12.92 -12.67
C SER A 257 -24.12 -13.87 -13.34
N ARG A 258 -24.13 -15.15 -12.95
CA ARG A 258 -25.09 -16.14 -13.47
C ARG A 258 -26.53 -15.82 -13.09
N ALA A 259 -26.76 -15.33 -11.86
CA ALA A 259 -28.11 -15.00 -11.40
C ALA A 259 -28.69 -13.75 -12.08
N THR A 260 -27.85 -12.76 -12.40
CA THR A 260 -28.27 -11.47 -12.97
C THR A 260 -28.12 -11.39 -14.47
N GLY A 261 -27.29 -12.24 -15.07
CA GLY A 261 -26.90 -12.15 -16.50
C GLY A 261 -25.89 -11.02 -16.78
N ILE A 262 -25.39 -10.34 -15.75
CA ILE A 262 -24.38 -9.27 -15.90
C ILE A 262 -22.99 -9.91 -16.10
N SER A 263 -22.22 -9.41 -17.06
CA SER A 263 -20.88 -9.92 -17.35
C SER A 263 -19.93 -9.76 -16.16
N LEU A 264 -19.07 -10.75 -15.92
CA LEU A 264 -18.03 -10.74 -14.90
C LEU A 264 -16.67 -10.41 -15.52
N ALA A 265 -15.94 -9.48 -14.93
CA ALA A 265 -14.58 -9.10 -15.28
C ALA A 265 -13.65 -9.16 -14.06
N GLY A 266 -12.35 -9.26 -14.28
CA GLY A 266 -11.36 -9.32 -13.20
C GLY A 266 -10.20 -10.26 -13.53
N PRO A 267 -9.30 -10.48 -12.56
CA PRO A 267 -9.30 -9.85 -11.23
C PRO A 267 -8.90 -8.36 -11.26
N LEU A 268 -9.47 -7.57 -10.36
CA LEU A 268 -8.93 -6.28 -9.96
C LEU A 268 -7.97 -6.46 -8.77
N HIS A 269 -6.99 -5.58 -8.62
CA HIS A 269 -6.07 -5.60 -7.50
C HIS A 269 -6.38 -4.45 -6.54
N VAL A 270 -6.55 -4.77 -5.25
CA VAL A 270 -6.83 -3.79 -4.18
C VAL A 270 -5.90 -3.98 -2.99
N ASP A 271 -5.79 -5.18 -2.42
CA ASP A 271 -5.07 -5.46 -1.18
C ASP A 271 -3.65 -5.99 -1.39
N ALA A 272 -3.34 -6.43 -2.59
CA ALA A 272 -2.04 -6.97 -2.94
C ALA A 272 -1.70 -6.75 -4.41
N PHE A 273 -0.39 -6.68 -4.70
CA PHE A 273 0.11 -6.84 -6.06
C PHE A 273 -0.05 -8.28 -6.53
N SER A 274 0.11 -8.50 -7.83
CA SER A 274 0.24 -9.84 -8.38
C SER A 274 1.46 -10.56 -7.79
N SER A 275 1.36 -11.88 -7.63
CA SER A 275 2.42 -12.69 -7.03
C SER A 275 3.59 -12.99 -7.98
N GLN A 276 3.48 -12.82 -9.29
CA GLN A 276 4.55 -13.09 -10.27
C GLN A 276 4.28 -12.40 -11.63
N ASP A 277 5.34 -11.85 -12.24
CA ASP A 277 5.50 -11.41 -13.66
C ASP A 277 4.27 -10.85 -14.38
N ASP A 278 3.27 -10.41 -13.64
CA ASP A 278 2.01 -9.89 -14.11
C ASP A 278 2.08 -8.36 -14.23
N GLN A 279 1.08 -7.78 -14.86
CA GLN A 279 1.01 -6.35 -15.14
C GLN A 279 0.81 -5.47 -13.88
N ALA A 280 0.47 -6.07 -12.74
CA ALA A 280 0.20 -5.40 -11.46
C ALA A 280 1.31 -5.65 -10.41
N TYR A 281 2.57 -5.42 -10.77
CA TYR A 281 3.75 -5.77 -9.96
C TYR A 281 4.21 -4.67 -8.99
N ASP A 282 3.76 -3.41 -9.17
CA ASP A 282 4.02 -2.26 -8.30
C ASP A 282 2.80 -1.35 -8.23
N TYR A 283 2.84 -0.32 -7.39
CA TYR A 283 1.69 0.55 -7.18
C TYR A 283 1.19 1.27 -8.45
N PRO A 284 2.02 1.93 -9.27
CA PRO A 284 1.56 2.53 -10.52
C PRO A 284 1.05 1.50 -11.54
N ALA A 285 1.71 0.35 -11.66
CA ALA A 285 1.30 -0.71 -12.58
C ALA A 285 -0.07 -1.30 -12.18
N MET A 286 -0.29 -1.52 -10.87
CA MET A 286 -1.56 -1.99 -10.33
C MET A 286 -2.72 -1.06 -10.68
N LEU A 287 -2.57 0.24 -10.44
CA LEU A 287 -3.66 1.19 -10.73
C LEU A 287 -3.92 1.34 -12.23
N ARG A 288 -2.88 1.32 -13.07
CA ARG A 288 -3.04 1.31 -14.53
C ARG A 288 -3.74 0.06 -15.02
N TYR A 289 -3.35 -1.11 -14.53
CA TYR A 289 -3.99 -2.39 -14.85
C TYR A 289 -5.49 -2.36 -14.51
N ASN A 290 -5.82 -1.91 -13.28
CA ASN A 290 -7.21 -1.76 -12.87
C ASN A 290 -7.99 -0.81 -13.80
N ALA A 291 -7.42 0.34 -14.13
CA ALA A 291 -8.05 1.31 -15.03
C ALA A 291 -8.28 0.74 -16.43
N GLU A 292 -7.32 -0.01 -16.99
CA GLU A 292 -7.45 -0.68 -18.28
C GLU A 292 -8.57 -1.73 -18.27
N LEU A 293 -8.61 -2.56 -17.23
CA LEU A 293 -9.60 -3.61 -17.10
C LEU A 293 -11.00 -3.02 -16.92
N ILE A 294 -11.15 -2.01 -16.05
CA ILE A 294 -12.42 -1.29 -15.84
C ILE A 294 -12.88 -0.63 -17.14
N HIS A 295 -11.98 0.08 -17.86
CA HIS A 295 -12.30 0.71 -19.13
C HIS A 295 -12.77 -0.30 -20.16
N GLY A 296 -12.08 -1.44 -20.29
CA GLY A 296 -12.46 -2.50 -21.24
C GLY A 296 -13.81 -3.14 -20.93
N ALA A 297 -14.12 -3.34 -19.64
CA ALA A 297 -15.38 -3.98 -19.20
C ALA A 297 -16.59 -3.04 -19.28
N LEU A 298 -16.39 -1.74 -19.06
CA LEU A 298 -17.49 -0.75 -19.04
C LEU A 298 -17.79 -0.12 -20.42
N GLY A 299 -17.19 -0.65 -21.48
CA GLY A 299 -17.48 -0.21 -22.86
C GLY A 299 -16.76 1.06 -23.28
N GLY A 300 -15.60 1.32 -22.71
CA GLY A 300 -14.67 2.31 -23.26
C GLY A 300 -14.17 1.87 -24.64
N ALA A 301 -13.93 2.82 -25.55
CA ALA A 301 -13.29 2.52 -26.83
C ALA A 301 -11.90 1.93 -26.59
N ARG A 302 -11.56 0.80 -27.24
CA ARG A 302 -10.16 0.32 -27.21
C ARG A 302 -9.30 1.35 -27.95
N PRO A 303 -8.11 1.74 -27.44
CA PRO A 303 -7.15 2.45 -28.27
C PRO A 303 -6.78 1.54 -29.46
N GLU A 304 -6.77 2.11 -30.67
CA GLU A 304 -6.29 1.44 -31.89
C GLU A 304 -4.79 1.14 -31.84
#